data_027c80ffb8356953d1538b315c77f184
#
_entry.id   027c80ffb8356953d1538b315c77f184
#
_cell.length_a   1.000
_cell.length_b   1.000
_cell.length_c   1.000
_cell.angle_alpha   90.00
_cell.angle_beta   90.00
_cell.angle_gamma   90.00
#
_symmetry.space_group_name_H-M   'P 1'
#
loop_
_entity.id
_entity.type
_entity.pdbx_description
1 polymer ?
#
loop_
_entity_poly.entity_id
_entity_poly.type
_entity_poly.pdbx_seq_one_letter_code
_entity_poly.pdbx_strand_id
1 'polypeptide(L)'
;MHNFLISILLLSSLFTSADEFSVMTLNAQNLFDIKDDPKKDDKAYLPIELKQSERHINSCKNIRVKSWKNECLYLDWDEDTKNAKLKNLANEIIKYDEVGPDILALQEVENLNILTQLFKLIQPYGYKDLTLIEGKDYRGIDTALITKFKILDSKLHYISFTGKNENKDTR
;
A
#
# COMPACT_ATOMS: atom_id res chain seq x y z
N MET A 1 23.07 68.79 -29.50
CA MET A 1 21.85 68.02 -29.18
C MET A 1 22.26 66.54 -29.11
N HIS A 2 22.43 66.02 -27.91
CA HIS A 2 22.80 64.59 -27.66
C HIS A 2 21.54 63.78 -27.34
N ASN A 3 21.21 62.87 -28.24
CA ASN A 3 20.11 61.93 -27.97
C ASN A 3 20.62 60.81 -27.08
N PHE A 4 20.10 60.74 -25.84
CA PHE A 4 20.31 59.67 -24.88
C PHE A 4 19.29 58.55 -25.15
N LEU A 5 19.73 57.46 -25.78
CA LEU A 5 18.93 56.24 -25.92
C LEU A 5 19.02 55.45 -24.64
N ILE A 6 17.94 55.46 -23.87
CA ILE A 6 17.77 54.58 -22.69
C ILE A 6 17.31 53.24 -23.18
N SER A 7 18.22 52.24 -23.20
CA SER A 7 17.88 50.83 -23.39
C SER A 7 17.28 50.30 -22.09
N ILE A 8 15.98 50.11 -22.07
CA ILE A 8 15.30 49.38 -20.99
C ILE A 8 15.50 47.89 -21.25
N LEU A 9 16.43 47.27 -20.50
CA LEU A 9 16.58 45.83 -20.44
C LEU A 9 15.42 45.27 -19.59
N LEU A 10 14.38 44.73 -20.24
CA LEU A 10 13.36 43.93 -19.59
C LEU A 10 14.02 42.63 -19.17
N LEU A 11 14.45 42.53 -17.90
CA LEU A 11 14.73 41.26 -17.27
C LEU A 11 13.38 40.54 -17.07
N SER A 12 13.00 39.71 -18.03
CA SER A 12 11.97 38.69 -17.80
C SER A 12 12.56 37.65 -16.85
N SER A 13 12.30 37.77 -15.55
CA SER A 13 12.52 36.70 -14.59
C SER A 13 11.64 35.53 -15.02
N LEU A 14 12.24 34.52 -15.61
CA LEU A 14 11.63 33.20 -15.77
C LEU A 14 11.45 32.65 -14.34
N PHE A 15 10.29 32.83 -13.78
CA PHE A 15 9.89 32.08 -12.60
C PHE A 15 9.77 30.62 -13.04
N THR A 16 10.82 29.85 -12.85
CA THR A 16 10.72 28.39 -12.86
C THR A 16 9.93 28.01 -11.61
N SER A 17 8.63 27.82 -11.75
CA SER A 17 7.85 27.15 -10.73
C SER A 17 8.36 25.71 -10.69
N ALA A 18 8.95 25.31 -9.59
CA ALA A 18 9.18 23.89 -9.35
C ALA A 18 7.80 23.27 -9.08
N ASP A 19 7.45 22.24 -9.85
CA ASP A 19 6.24 21.48 -9.56
C ASP A 19 6.46 20.73 -8.22
N GLU A 20 5.71 21.13 -7.20
CA GLU A 20 5.71 20.46 -5.91
C GLU A 20 4.76 19.27 -5.97
N PHE A 21 5.12 18.16 -5.32
CA PHE A 21 4.26 17.01 -5.15
C PHE A 21 4.36 16.48 -3.72
N SER A 22 3.30 15.88 -3.24
CA SER A 22 3.20 15.31 -1.90
C SER A 22 3.36 13.80 -1.93
N VAL A 23 4.07 13.27 -0.92
CA VAL A 23 4.25 11.82 -0.72
C VAL A 23 3.79 11.45 0.68
N MET A 24 2.92 10.45 0.77
CA MET A 24 2.52 9.82 2.02
C MET A 24 3.02 8.37 2.04
N THR A 25 3.57 7.95 3.17
CA THR A 25 3.82 6.53 3.45
C THR A 25 2.87 6.06 4.56
N LEU A 26 2.18 4.95 4.34
CA LEU A 26 1.16 4.44 5.24
C LEU A 26 1.26 2.92 5.33
N ASN A 27 1.46 2.38 6.54
CA ASN A 27 1.29 0.96 6.79
C ASN A 27 -0.20 0.64 6.87
N ALA A 28 -0.70 -0.18 5.94
CA ALA A 28 -2.11 -0.58 5.88
C ALA A 28 -2.51 -1.58 6.98
N GLN A 29 -1.55 -2.04 7.79
CA GLN A 29 -1.76 -2.97 8.91
C GLN A 29 -2.52 -4.23 8.50
N ASN A 30 -1.90 -5.03 7.64
CA ASN A 30 -2.47 -6.28 7.13
C ASN A 30 -3.77 -6.06 6.33
N LEU A 31 -3.66 -5.42 5.18
CA LEU A 31 -4.78 -5.26 4.25
C LEU A 31 -4.90 -6.49 3.38
N PHE A 32 -5.74 -7.44 3.83
CA PHE A 32 -6.05 -8.70 3.14
C PHE A 32 -7.41 -8.64 2.44
N ASP A 33 -7.56 -9.43 1.39
CA ASP A 33 -8.88 -9.78 0.88
C ASP A 33 -9.49 -10.95 1.72
N ILE A 34 -10.55 -11.58 1.26
CA ILE A 34 -11.25 -12.65 2.03
C ILE A 34 -10.97 -14.06 1.47
N LYS A 35 -10.00 -14.18 0.57
CA LYS A 35 -9.70 -15.45 -0.10
C LYS A 35 -8.41 -16.03 0.45
N ASP A 36 -8.43 -17.34 0.69
CA ASP A 36 -7.25 -18.10 1.08
C ASP A 36 -6.25 -18.19 -0.10
N ASP A 37 -5.02 -17.73 0.11
CA ASP A 37 -3.92 -18.03 -0.80
C ASP A 37 -3.19 -19.29 -0.29
N PRO A 38 -3.34 -20.45 -0.94
CA PRO A 38 -2.81 -21.72 -0.44
C PRO A 38 -1.29 -21.75 -0.25
N LYS A 39 -0.57 -20.76 -0.77
CA LYS A 39 0.88 -20.65 -0.68
C LYS A 39 1.36 -19.67 0.38
N LYS A 40 0.44 -19.00 1.06
CA LYS A 40 0.73 -17.93 2.02
C LYS A 40 0.14 -18.28 3.40
N ASP A 41 0.61 -17.58 4.43
CA ASP A 41 0.10 -17.71 5.78
C ASP A 41 -0.87 -16.58 6.12
N ASP A 42 -1.94 -16.49 5.35
CA ASP A 42 -3.01 -15.49 5.43
C ASP A 42 -4.27 -16.01 6.16
N LYS A 43 -4.22 -17.25 6.62
CA LYS A 43 -5.36 -17.98 7.24
C LYS A 43 -6.08 -17.27 8.39
N ALA A 44 -5.46 -16.25 8.99
CA ALA A 44 -6.12 -15.42 10.01
C ALA A 44 -7.14 -14.45 9.39
N TYR A 45 -7.01 -14.14 8.09
CA TYR A 45 -7.82 -13.13 7.39
C TYR A 45 -8.85 -13.80 6.47
N LEU A 46 -9.57 -14.77 7.01
CA LEU A 46 -10.64 -15.50 6.33
C LEU A 46 -11.97 -15.32 7.04
N PRO A 47 -13.11 -15.42 6.32
CA PRO A 47 -14.43 -15.52 6.93
C PRO A 47 -14.52 -16.69 7.92
N ILE A 48 -15.26 -16.49 9.00
CA ILE A 48 -15.34 -17.47 10.10
C ILE A 48 -15.86 -18.83 9.65
N GLU A 49 -16.71 -18.91 8.63
CA GLU A 49 -17.23 -20.14 8.07
C GLU A 49 -16.11 -21.02 7.48
N LEU A 50 -15.06 -20.42 6.91
CA LEU A 50 -13.93 -21.15 6.35
C LEU A 50 -12.96 -21.67 7.42
N LYS A 51 -13.09 -21.21 8.67
CA LYS A 51 -12.22 -21.56 9.80
C LYS A 51 -12.71 -22.78 10.62
N GLN A 52 -13.85 -23.35 10.27
CA GLN A 52 -14.48 -24.43 11.04
C GLN A 52 -13.87 -25.81 10.76
N SER A 53 -13.03 -25.95 9.74
CA SER A 53 -12.44 -27.25 9.38
C SER A 53 -11.38 -27.69 10.40
N GLU A 54 -11.29 -29.01 10.66
CA GLU A 54 -10.21 -29.57 11.48
C GLU A 54 -8.82 -29.18 10.97
N ARG A 55 -8.64 -29.11 9.66
CA ARG A 55 -7.40 -28.67 9.02
C ARG A 55 -7.01 -27.27 9.47
N HIS A 56 -7.96 -26.33 9.41
CA HIS A 56 -7.72 -24.95 9.82
C HIS A 56 -7.40 -24.88 11.32
N ILE A 57 -8.26 -25.47 12.17
CA ILE A 57 -8.07 -25.49 13.62
C ILE A 57 -6.70 -26.06 14.00
N ASN A 58 -6.31 -27.18 13.38
CA ASN A 58 -5.01 -27.80 13.61
C ASN A 58 -3.84 -26.90 13.15
N SER A 59 -3.98 -26.16 12.07
CA SER A 59 -2.97 -25.23 11.59
C SER A 59 -2.71 -24.07 12.55
N CYS A 60 -3.72 -23.66 13.35
CA CYS A 60 -3.61 -22.61 14.35
C CYS A 60 -3.04 -23.10 15.71
N LYS A 61 -3.06 -24.41 15.99
CA LYS A 61 -2.65 -24.96 17.30
C LYS A 61 -1.24 -24.59 17.73
N ASN A 62 -0.31 -24.56 16.79
CA ASN A 62 1.12 -24.35 17.05
C ASN A 62 1.51 -22.87 17.16
N ILE A 63 0.57 -21.94 16.98
CA ILE A 63 0.82 -20.52 17.17
C ILE A 63 1.04 -20.24 18.65
N ARG A 64 2.24 -19.75 18.98
CA ARG A 64 2.66 -19.53 20.39
C ARG A 64 2.08 -18.25 20.97
N VAL A 65 1.95 -17.21 20.15
CA VAL A 65 1.43 -15.91 20.58
C VAL A 65 -0.09 -16.01 20.68
N LYS A 66 -0.60 -15.81 21.89
CA LYS A 66 -2.03 -16.00 22.19
C LYS A 66 -2.95 -15.13 21.32
N SER A 67 -2.60 -13.85 21.11
CA SER A 67 -3.38 -12.95 20.25
C SER A 67 -3.47 -13.46 18.82
N TRP A 68 -2.35 -13.84 18.22
CA TRP A 68 -2.30 -14.36 16.84
C TRP A 68 -3.03 -15.70 16.72
N LYS A 69 -2.98 -16.54 17.76
CA LYS A 69 -3.76 -17.77 17.79
C LYS A 69 -5.26 -17.49 17.81
N ASN A 70 -5.68 -16.48 18.58
CA ASN A 70 -7.08 -16.08 18.64
C ASN A 70 -7.54 -15.47 17.30
N GLU A 71 -6.71 -14.66 16.65
CA GLU A 71 -6.98 -14.14 15.31
C GLU A 71 -7.14 -15.28 14.30
N CYS A 72 -6.21 -16.23 14.31
CA CYS A 72 -6.28 -17.41 13.44
C CYS A 72 -7.59 -18.18 13.62
N LEU A 73 -8.06 -18.36 14.85
CA LEU A 73 -9.23 -19.18 15.16
C LEU A 73 -10.57 -18.43 15.06
N TYR A 74 -10.59 -17.15 15.45
CA TYR A 74 -11.84 -16.46 15.79
C TYR A 74 -12.04 -15.11 15.11
N LEU A 75 -11.00 -14.54 14.47
CA LEU A 75 -11.18 -13.31 13.72
C LEU A 75 -12.12 -13.61 12.54
N ASP A 76 -13.24 -12.93 12.50
CA ASP A 76 -14.12 -12.97 11.34
C ASP A 76 -13.71 -11.87 10.36
N TRP A 77 -13.00 -12.28 9.31
CA TRP A 77 -12.55 -11.38 8.24
C TRP A 77 -13.46 -11.55 7.04
N ASP A 78 -14.69 -11.11 7.20
CA ASP A 78 -15.71 -11.18 6.18
C ASP A 78 -15.69 -9.97 5.23
N GLU A 79 -16.61 -9.96 4.31
CA GLU A 79 -16.76 -8.89 3.30
C GLU A 79 -17.04 -7.53 3.97
N ASP A 80 -17.84 -7.49 5.03
CA ASP A 80 -18.19 -6.28 5.75
C ASP A 80 -17.01 -5.71 6.52
N THR A 81 -16.26 -6.54 7.22
CA THR A 81 -15.04 -6.19 7.97
C THR A 81 -13.97 -5.66 7.02
N LYS A 82 -13.72 -6.35 5.90
CA LYS A 82 -12.80 -5.90 4.85
C LYS A 82 -13.22 -4.54 4.28
N ASN A 83 -14.51 -4.39 3.92
CA ASN A 83 -15.03 -3.15 3.37
C ASN A 83 -14.98 -1.98 4.37
N ALA A 84 -15.23 -2.24 5.65
CA ALA A 84 -15.05 -1.23 6.70
C ALA A 84 -13.60 -0.76 6.78
N LYS A 85 -12.63 -1.69 6.74
CA LYS A 85 -11.21 -1.35 6.72
C LYS A 85 -10.82 -0.53 5.49
N LEU A 86 -11.26 -0.94 4.30
CA LEU A 86 -11.01 -0.20 3.06
C LEU A 86 -11.54 1.24 3.13
N LYS A 87 -12.76 1.42 3.64
CA LYS A 87 -13.36 2.76 3.82
C LYS A 87 -12.57 3.60 4.82
N ASN A 88 -12.15 3.00 5.94
CA ASN A 88 -11.36 3.72 6.94
C ASN A 88 -10.01 4.16 6.38
N LEU A 89 -9.30 3.29 5.65
CA LEU A 89 -8.05 3.64 4.98
C LEU A 89 -8.26 4.76 3.95
N ALA A 90 -9.28 4.64 3.10
CA ALA A 90 -9.60 5.67 2.11
C ALA A 90 -9.87 7.02 2.79
N ASN A 91 -10.67 7.04 3.86
CA ASN A 91 -10.96 8.26 4.61
C ASN A 91 -9.70 8.88 5.21
N GLU A 92 -8.79 8.07 5.80
CA GLU A 92 -7.53 8.59 6.37
C GLU A 92 -6.62 9.17 5.28
N ILE A 93 -6.54 8.52 4.12
CA ILE A 93 -5.75 9.00 2.98
C ILE A 93 -6.26 10.37 2.49
N ILE A 94 -7.59 10.51 2.33
CA ILE A 94 -8.21 11.71 1.78
C ILE A 94 -8.20 12.90 2.76
N LYS A 95 -8.03 12.68 4.06
CA LYS A 95 -7.86 13.77 5.04
C LYS A 95 -6.67 14.69 4.73
N TYR A 96 -5.66 14.19 4.05
CA TYR A 96 -4.58 15.05 3.58
C TYR A 96 -5.09 15.96 2.45
N ASP A 97 -5.11 17.26 2.71
CA ASP A 97 -5.61 18.31 1.81
C ASP A 97 -7.00 18.02 1.16
N GLU A 98 -7.85 17.21 1.81
CA GLU A 98 -9.18 16.80 1.34
C GLU A 98 -9.20 16.01 0.02
N VAL A 99 -8.04 15.74 -0.56
CA VAL A 99 -7.87 15.02 -1.84
C VAL A 99 -6.81 13.92 -1.77
N GLY A 100 -6.15 13.76 -0.64
CA GLY A 100 -5.04 12.85 -0.45
C GLY A 100 -3.73 13.28 -1.16
N PRO A 101 -2.60 12.62 -0.85
CA PRO A 101 -1.30 12.93 -1.42
C PRO A 101 -1.23 12.60 -2.92
N ASP A 102 -0.23 13.16 -3.62
CA ASP A 102 -0.02 12.85 -5.05
C ASP A 102 0.55 11.45 -5.25
N ILE A 103 1.37 10.99 -4.29
CA ILE A 103 1.96 9.65 -4.26
C ILE A 103 1.67 9.02 -2.90
N LEU A 104 1.06 7.85 -2.90
CA LEU A 104 0.75 7.05 -1.73
C LEU A 104 1.56 5.75 -1.77
N ALA A 105 2.55 5.60 -0.88
CA ALA A 105 3.31 4.39 -0.69
C ALA A 105 2.72 3.57 0.47
N LEU A 106 2.27 2.36 0.18
CA LEU A 106 1.62 1.47 1.13
C LEU A 106 2.52 0.31 1.52
N GLN A 107 2.43 -0.12 2.76
CA GLN A 107 3.02 -1.35 3.26
C GLN A 107 1.90 -2.27 3.78
N GLU A 108 2.18 -3.56 3.78
CA GLU A 108 1.31 -4.62 4.27
C GLU A 108 -0.01 -4.73 3.49
N VAL A 109 0.10 -4.70 2.16
CA VAL A 109 -0.99 -4.96 1.22
C VAL A 109 -0.81 -6.36 0.64
N GLU A 110 -1.83 -7.19 0.70
CA GLU A 110 -1.74 -8.59 0.29
C GLU A 110 -1.51 -8.75 -1.21
N ASN A 111 -2.39 -8.19 -2.03
CA ASN A 111 -2.36 -8.45 -3.46
C ASN A 111 -2.95 -7.30 -4.28
N LEU A 112 -2.83 -7.43 -5.60
CA LEU A 112 -3.36 -6.42 -6.53
C LEU A 112 -4.89 -6.30 -6.48
N ASN A 113 -5.61 -7.35 -6.10
CA ASN A 113 -7.07 -7.33 -6.01
C ASN A 113 -7.53 -6.37 -4.90
N ILE A 114 -7.00 -6.53 -3.68
CA ILE A 114 -7.38 -5.66 -2.56
C ILE A 114 -6.86 -4.24 -2.75
N LEU A 115 -5.67 -4.06 -3.35
CA LEU A 115 -5.15 -2.74 -3.72
C LEU A 115 -6.08 -2.03 -4.71
N THR A 116 -6.60 -2.77 -5.70
CA THR A 116 -7.55 -2.23 -6.69
C THR A 116 -8.86 -1.80 -6.04
N GLN A 117 -9.31 -2.52 -5.00
CA GLN A 117 -10.50 -2.13 -4.26
C GLN A 117 -10.28 -0.81 -3.50
N LEU A 118 -9.14 -0.63 -2.84
CA LEU A 118 -8.77 0.64 -2.20
C LEU A 118 -8.65 1.77 -3.24
N PHE A 119 -7.97 1.50 -4.36
CA PHE A 119 -7.83 2.47 -5.45
C PHE A 119 -9.17 2.99 -5.95
N LYS A 120 -10.16 2.13 -6.17
CA LYS A 120 -11.50 2.53 -6.61
C LYS A 120 -12.19 3.51 -5.66
N LEU A 121 -11.94 3.41 -4.36
CA LEU A 121 -12.51 4.31 -3.36
C LEU A 121 -11.88 5.71 -3.42
N ILE A 122 -10.60 5.80 -3.76
CA ILE A 122 -9.87 7.08 -3.81
C ILE A 122 -9.72 7.63 -5.23
N GLN A 123 -10.02 6.85 -6.26
CA GLN A 123 -9.94 7.27 -7.67
C GLN A 123 -10.67 8.59 -7.97
N PRO A 124 -11.86 8.89 -7.38
CA PRO A 124 -12.54 10.17 -7.59
C PRO A 124 -11.73 11.40 -7.19
N TYR A 125 -10.70 11.24 -6.37
CA TYR A 125 -9.80 12.29 -5.89
C TYR A 125 -8.57 12.50 -6.78
N GLY A 126 -8.58 11.99 -8.01
CA GLY A 126 -7.57 12.24 -9.03
C GLY A 126 -6.50 11.16 -9.15
N TYR A 127 -6.59 10.06 -8.41
CA TYR A 127 -5.67 8.93 -8.56
C TYR A 127 -5.86 8.23 -9.91
N LYS A 128 -4.76 7.89 -10.59
CA LYS A 128 -4.74 7.44 -11.98
C LYS A 128 -4.10 6.08 -12.19
N ASP A 129 -3.15 5.72 -11.31
CA ASP A 129 -2.33 4.53 -11.53
C ASP A 129 -1.97 3.86 -10.20
N LEU A 130 -1.69 2.57 -10.25
CA LEU A 130 -1.29 1.78 -9.09
C LEU A 130 -0.33 0.66 -9.51
N THR A 131 0.51 0.23 -8.57
CA THR A 131 1.37 -0.96 -8.75
C THR A 131 1.57 -1.68 -7.43
N LEU A 132 1.66 -2.99 -7.51
CA LEU A 132 2.10 -3.88 -6.46
C LEU A 132 2.95 -4.96 -7.12
N ILE A 133 4.11 -5.25 -6.54
CA ILE A 133 4.98 -6.33 -7.01
C ILE A 133 5.09 -7.35 -5.87
N GLU A 134 4.68 -8.57 -6.17
CA GLU A 134 4.76 -9.70 -5.24
C GLU A 134 6.19 -9.91 -4.73
N GLY A 135 6.35 -9.87 -3.43
CA GLY A 135 7.60 -10.13 -2.73
C GLY A 135 7.71 -11.57 -2.23
N LYS A 136 8.60 -11.77 -1.26
CA LYS A 136 8.88 -13.08 -0.67
C LYS A 136 8.31 -13.24 0.75
N ASP A 137 7.51 -12.29 1.24
CA ASP A 137 6.90 -12.43 2.56
C ASP A 137 6.00 -13.68 2.59
N TYR A 138 6.20 -14.52 3.58
CA TYR A 138 5.45 -15.78 3.71
C TYR A 138 3.97 -15.58 4.03
N ARG A 139 3.58 -14.39 4.53
CA ARG A 139 2.19 -14.03 4.79
C ARG A 139 1.49 -13.49 3.53
N GLY A 140 2.27 -13.19 2.47
CA GLY A 140 1.73 -12.61 1.25
C GLY A 140 1.45 -11.12 1.34
N ILE A 141 2.15 -10.38 2.21
CA ILE A 141 2.02 -8.92 2.29
C ILE A 141 3.19 -8.21 1.66
N ASP A 142 2.90 -7.21 0.87
CA ASP A 142 3.84 -6.52 0.01
C ASP A 142 3.78 -5.01 0.18
N THR A 143 4.65 -4.32 -0.56
CA THR A 143 4.60 -2.87 -0.74
C THR A 143 3.85 -2.53 -2.02
N ALA A 144 3.08 -1.47 -1.97
CA ALA A 144 2.28 -1.00 -3.07
C ALA A 144 2.38 0.51 -3.24
N LEU A 145 2.03 0.99 -4.42
CA LEU A 145 1.97 2.40 -4.73
C LEU A 145 0.64 2.71 -5.43
N ILE A 146 0.01 3.81 -5.02
CA ILE A 146 -1.10 4.44 -5.73
C ILE A 146 -0.71 5.90 -5.99
N THR A 147 -1.00 6.43 -7.17
CA THR A 147 -0.54 7.78 -7.52
C THR A 147 -1.48 8.51 -8.47
N LYS A 148 -1.44 9.85 -8.41
CA LYS A 148 -2.10 10.76 -9.37
C LYS A 148 -1.31 10.91 -10.68
N PHE A 149 -0.08 10.37 -10.73
CA PHE A 149 0.78 10.38 -11.92
C PHE A 149 0.70 9.04 -12.65
N LYS A 150 1.22 9.00 -13.88
CA LYS A 150 1.43 7.75 -14.61
C LYS A 150 2.69 7.06 -14.10
N ILE A 151 2.60 5.79 -13.77
CA ILE A 151 3.74 4.93 -13.47
C ILE A 151 4.37 4.52 -14.80
N LEU A 152 5.65 4.81 -14.99
CA LEU A 152 6.38 4.47 -16.21
C LEU A 152 7.04 3.09 -16.12
N ASP A 153 7.52 2.73 -14.93
CA ASP A 153 8.15 1.45 -14.64
C ASP A 153 8.10 1.16 -13.14
N SER A 154 8.12 -0.11 -12.76
CA SER A 154 8.22 -0.55 -11.38
C SER A 154 9.10 -1.80 -11.28
N LYS A 155 10.00 -1.84 -10.31
CA LYS A 155 10.96 -2.92 -10.15
C LYS A 155 11.19 -3.25 -8.68
N LEU A 156 11.18 -4.55 -8.38
CA LEU A 156 11.57 -5.07 -7.08
C LEU A 156 13.10 -5.25 -7.02
N HIS A 157 13.72 -4.69 -5.99
CA HIS A 157 15.13 -4.86 -5.72
C HIS A 157 15.31 -5.70 -4.46
N TYR A 158 16.00 -6.82 -4.60
CA TYR A 158 16.40 -7.64 -3.46
C TYR A 158 17.74 -7.13 -2.93
N ILE A 159 17.76 -6.81 -1.63
CA ILE A 159 18.97 -6.40 -0.94
C ILE A 159 19.45 -7.58 -0.12
N SER A 160 20.55 -8.19 -0.53
CA SER A 160 21.18 -9.30 0.19
C SER A 160 21.88 -8.77 1.46
N PHE A 161 21.63 -9.43 2.58
CA PHE A 161 22.39 -9.19 3.79
C PHE A 161 23.72 -9.93 3.77
N THR A 162 24.69 -9.46 4.56
CA THR A 162 25.99 -10.10 4.73
C THR A 162 26.12 -10.80 6.09
N GLY A 163 27.07 -11.75 6.19
CA GLY A 163 27.34 -12.46 7.43
C GLY A 163 26.24 -13.44 7.83
N LYS A 164 25.86 -13.44 9.10
CA LYS A 164 24.88 -14.40 9.65
C LYS A 164 23.49 -14.33 9.01
N ASN A 165 23.21 -13.27 8.28
CA ASN A 165 21.90 -13.03 7.64
C ASN A 165 21.96 -13.10 6.11
N GLU A 166 23.02 -13.66 5.52
CA GLU A 166 23.22 -13.72 4.06
C GLU A 166 22.07 -14.42 3.30
N ASN A 167 21.33 -15.31 3.97
CA ASN A 167 20.17 -16.00 3.43
C ASN A 167 18.84 -15.27 3.67
N LYS A 168 18.88 -14.07 4.27
CA LYS A 168 17.70 -13.23 4.49
C LYS A 168 17.63 -12.14 3.44
N ASP A 169 16.43 -11.66 3.23
CA ASP A 169 16.07 -10.68 2.23
C ASP A 169 15.30 -9.53 2.87
N THR A 170 15.29 -8.37 2.23
CA THR A 170 14.35 -7.31 2.59
C THR A 170 12.96 -7.65 2.07
N ARG A 171 11.96 -7.25 2.81
CA ARG A 171 10.56 -7.33 2.38
C ARG A 171 10.26 -6.31 1.30
#